data_a957e424f67b7697cb932b29b19de7ec
#
_entry.id   a957e424f67b7697cb932b29b19de7ec
#
_cell.length_a   1.000
_cell.length_b   1.000
_cell.length_c   1.000
_cell.angle_alpha   90.00
_cell.angle_beta   90.00
_cell.angle_gamma   90.00
#
_symmetry.space_group_name_H-M   'P 1'
#
loop_
_entity.id
_entity.type
_entity.pdbx_description
1 polymer ?
#
loop_
_entity_poly.entity_id
_entity_poly.type
_entity_poly.pdbx_seq_one_letter_code
_entity_poly.pdbx_strand_id
1 'polypeptide(L)'
;MASTTFSGPVTSTNGFVGTLTGNVAGSGAVTHATTSAINATDTATAEQVASGYITSTSAGATTITLPTGTLLGAELSATQGTVFDLYIDNTGGASTVTVAVAVNGILSTAAADTAGSFGDL
;
A
#
# COMPACT_ATOMS: atom_id res chain seq x y z
N MET A 1 3.76 33.20 4.92
CA MET A 1 2.95 32.43 5.88
C MET A 1 3.77 32.20 7.13
N ALA A 2 3.20 32.43 8.29
CA ALA A 2 3.90 32.24 9.56
C ALA A 2 4.10 30.75 9.81
N SER A 3 5.30 30.37 10.26
CA SER A 3 5.64 29.02 10.70
C SER A 3 5.53 28.95 12.23
N THR A 4 4.88 27.93 12.75
CA THR A 4 4.84 27.65 14.18
C THR A 4 5.80 26.52 14.51
N THR A 5 6.71 26.77 15.44
CA THR A 5 7.69 25.78 15.90
C THR A 5 7.31 25.33 17.31
N PHE A 6 7.21 24.03 17.51
CA PHE A 6 7.02 23.41 18.83
C PHE A 6 8.35 22.80 19.27
N SER A 7 8.79 23.14 20.47
CA SER A 7 10.05 22.62 21.04
C SER A 7 9.85 21.48 22.05
N GLY A 8 8.63 21.01 22.22
CA GLY A 8 8.25 19.94 23.14
C GLY A 8 7.21 19.00 22.57
N PRO A 9 6.77 18.01 23.36
CA PRO A 9 5.75 17.07 22.92
C PRO A 9 4.45 17.80 22.52
N VAL A 10 3.90 17.40 21.37
CA VAL A 10 2.59 17.86 20.91
C VAL A 10 1.60 16.72 21.07
N THR A 11 0.57 16.95 21.88
CA THR A 11 -0.51 15.98 22.06
C THR A 11 -1.74 16.46 21.29
N SER A 12 -2.26 15.60 20.43
CA SER A 12 -3.52 15.84 19.71
C SER A 12 -4.49 14.70 20.01
N THR A 13 -5.66 15.02 20.53
CA THR A 13 -6.72 14.05 20.81
C THR A 13 -7.50 13.65 19.56
N ASN A 14 -7.47 14.48 18.53
CA ASN A 14 -8.20 14.26 17.28
C ASN A 14 -7.29 13.94 16.07
N GLY A 15 -6.00 13.65 16.34
CA GLY A 15 -5.03 13.38 15.29
C GLY A 15 -4.55 14.66 14.58
N PHE A 16 -3.73 14.48 13.57
CA PHE A 16 -3.22 15.54 12.72
C PHE A 16 -3.82 15.43 11.33
N VAL A 17 -4.30 16.55 10.81
CA VAL A 17 -4.77 16.64 9.43
C VAL A 17 -3.76 17.46 8.64
N GLY A 18 -3.17 16.85 7.62
CA GLY A 18 -2.18 17.50 6.77
C GLY A 18 -1.05 16.55 6.37
N THR A 19 -0.09 17.08 5.61
CA THR A 19 1.10 16.33 5.21
C THR A 19 2.14 16.38 6.32
N LEU A 20 2.58 15.22 6.78
CA LEU A 20 3.72 15.11 7.67
C LEU A 20 4.99 14.95 6.83
N THR A 21 5.86 15.96 6.91
CA THR A 21 7.17 15.92 6.23
C THR A 21 8.26 15.66 7.27
N GLY A 22 9.02 14.61 7.08
CA GLY A 22 10.09 14.23 8.00
C GLY A 22 10.01 12.76 8.42
N ASN A 23 10.84 12.40 9.36
CA ASN A 23 10.92 11.04 9.88
C ASN A 23 9.95 10.84 11.05
N VAL A 24 9.12 9.81 10.98
CA VAL A 24 8.30 9.36 12.11
C VAL A 24 9.08 8.29 12.85
N ALA A 25 9.62 8.64 14.01
CA ALA A 25 10.32 7.70 14.87
C ALA A 25 9.41 7.31 16.04
N GLY A 26 9.18 6.03 16.22
CA GLY A 26 8.38 5.51 17.33
C GLY A 26 8.04 4.03 17.14
N SER A 27 7.62 3.39 18.22
CA SER A 27 7.15 2.00 18.23
C SER A 27 5.62 1.97 18.23
N GLY A 28 5.01 2.50 17.19
CA GLY A 28 3.55 2.50 17.05
C GLY A 28 3.08 1.57 15.93
N ALA A 29 1.90 1.01 16.08
CA ALA A 29 1.23 0.33 14.99
C ALA A 29 0.68 1.36 14.00
N VAL A 30 0.89 1.14 12.71
CA VAL A 30 0.21 1.88 11.66
C VAL A 30 -1.10 1.15 11.35
N THR A 31 -2.21 1.85 11.50
CA THR A 31 -3.51 1.31 11.12
C THR A 31 -3.96 1.95 9.82
N HIS A 32 -4.26 1.14 8.83
CA HIS A 32 -4.87 1.62 7.59
C HIS A 32 -6.34 1.97 7.88
N ALA A 33 -6.65 3.26 7.85
CA ALA A 33 -7.99 3.76 8.13
C ALA A 33 -9.02 3.37 7.07
N THR A 34 -8.54 3.13 5.85
CA THR A 34 -9.36 2.73 4.70
C THR A 34 -8.83 1.41 4.16
N THR A 35 -9.71 0.46 3.98
CA THR A 35 -9.41 -0.81 3.29
C THR A 35 -10.24 -0.90 2.03
N SER A 36 -9.69 -1.52 1.01
CA SER A 36 -10.38 -1.77 -0.25
C SER A 36 -10.60 -3.26 -0.45
N ALA A 37 -11.81 -3.67 -0.80
CA ALA A 37 -12.12 -5.07 -1.08
C ALA A 37 -12.08 -5.34 -2.58
N ILE A 38 -11.32 -6.37 -3.00
CA ILE A 38 -11.28 -6.87 -4.37
C ILE A 38 -11.53 -8.37 -4.34
N ASN A 39 -12.76 -8.78 -4.65
CA ASN A 39 -13.23 -10.15 -4.51
C ASN A 39 -13.41 -10.89 -5.86
N ALA A 40 -12.93 -10.31 -6.93
CA ALA A 40 -12.93 -10.90 -8.27
C ALA A 40 -11.65 -10.49 -9.01
N THR A 41 -11.35 -11.19 -10.10
CA THR A 41 -10.25 -10.77 -11.00
C THR A 41 -10.57 -9.38 -11.55
N ASP A 42 -9.71 -8.42 -11.24
CA ASP A 42 -9.90 -7.01 -11.62
C ASP A 42 -8.56 -6.26 -11.63
N THR A 43 -8.60 -5.06 -12.22
CA THR A 43 -7.50 -4.09 -12.11
C THR A 43 -7.81 -3.13 -10.96
N ALA A 44 -6.96 -3.13 -9.94
CA ALA A 44 -7.08 -2.21 -8.83
C ALA A 44 -6.92 -0.76 -9.30
N THR A 45 -7.75 0.14 -8.78
CA THR A 45 -7.56 1.57 -9.02
C THR A 45 -6.35 2.09 -8.24
N ALA A 46 -5.81 3.23 -8.65
CA ALA A 46 -4.71 3.87 -7.93
C ALA A 46 -5.10 4.21 -6.48
N GLU A 47 -6.33 4.69 -6.26
CA GLU A 47 -6.89 4.97 -4.94
C GLU A 47 -6.98 3.71 -4.06
N GLN A 48 -7.44 2.57 -4.62
CA GLN A 48 -7.48 1.31 -3.89
C GLN A 48 -6.10 0.85 -3.44
N VAL A 49 -5.09 0.98 -4.32
CA VAL A 49 -3.71 0.65 -3.96
C VAL A 49 -3.15 1.64 -2.95
N ALA A 50 -3.40 2.94 -3.13
CA ALA A 50 -2.94 3.99 -2.22
C ALA A 50 -3.53 3.87 -0.81
N SER A 51 -4.65 3.14 -0.63
CA SER A 51 -5.16 2.81 0.71
C SER A 51 -4.16 1.97 1.52
N GLY A 52 -3.24 1.29 0.85
CA GLY A 52 -2.20 0.46 1.46
C GLY A 52 -2.68 -0.89 1.98
N TYR A 53 -3.97 -1.17 1.94
CA TYR A 53 -4.53 -2.42 2.45
C TYR A 53 -5.71 -2.89 1.61
N ILE A 54 -5.53 -4.01 0.93
CA ILE A 54 -6.56 -4.65 0.11
C ILE A 54 -6.98 -5.96 0.77
N THR A 55 -8.27 -6.19 0.87
CA THR A 55 -8.83 -7.45 1.35
C THR A 55 -9.41 -8.25 0.21
N SER A 56 -9.32 -9.57 0.29
CA SER A 56 -10.02 -10.48 -0.62
C SER A 56 -10.72 -11.60 0.17
N THR A 57 -11.99 -11.82 -0.15
CA THR A 57 -12.80 -12.89 0.42
C THR A 57 -13.33 -13.83 -0.67
N SER A 58 -12.67 -13.84 -1.84
CA SER A 58 -13.10 -14.62 -2.98
C SER A 58 -13.05 -16.12 -2.71
N ALA A 59 -14.10 -16.83 -3.12
CA ALA A 59 -14.14 -18.30 -3.09
C ALA A 59 -13.37 -18.92 -4.28
N GLY A 60 -13.13 -18.18 -5.35
CA GLY A 60 -12.40 -18.60 -6.54
C GLY A 60 -11.04 -17.92 -6.65
N ALA A 61 -10.14 -18.50 -7.42
CA ALA A 61 -8.85 -17.87 -7.73
C ALA A 61 -9.06 -16.52 -8.41
N THR A 62 -8.37 -15.49 -7.92
CA THR A 62 -8.47 -14.13 -8.43
C THR A 62 -7.11 -13.58 -8.82
N THR A 63 -7.08 -12.69 -9.79
CA THR A 63 -5.89 -11.92 -10.16
C THR A 63 -6.17 -10.45 -9.93
N ILE A 64 -5.39 -9.82 -9.08
CA ILE A 64 -5.42 -8.37 -8.85
C ILE A 64 -4.30 -7.76 -9.67
N THR A 65 -4.65 -7.03 -10.73
CA THR A 65 -3.67 -6.29 -11.53
C THR A 65 -3.46 -4.91 -10.92
N LEU A 66 -2.23 -4.57 -10.61
CA LEU A 66 -1.90 -3.24 -10.10
C LEU A 66 -2.09 -2.17 -11.18
N PRO A 67 -2.40 -0.92 -10.83
CA PRO A 67 -2.50 0.19 -11.78
C PRO A 67 -1.13 0.48 -12.43
N THR A 68 -1.14 1.24 -13.51
CA THR A 68 0.11 1.70 -14.12
C THR A 68 0.90 2.59 -13.16
N GLY A 69 2.22 2.59 -13.29
CA GLY A 69 3.08 3.45 -12.48
C GLY A 69 2.74 4.95 -12.60
N THR A 70 2.23 5.38 -13.76
CA THR A 70 1.77 6.76 -13.97
C THR A 70 0.57 7.10 -13.10
N LEU A 71 -0.43 6.22 -13.06
CA LEU A 71 -1.64 6.44 -12.25
C LEU A 71 -1.34 6.37 -10.76
N LEU A 72 -0.59 5.36 -10.34
CA LEU A 72 -0.23 5.20 -8.93
C LEU A 72 0.72 6.31 -8.46
N GLY A 73 1.67 6.70 -9.29
CA GLY A 73 2.59 7.79 -9.00
C GLY A 73 1.87 9.14 -8.83
N ALA A 74 0.86 9.40 -9.65
CA ALA A 74 0.03 10.61 -9.51
C ALA A 74 -0.76 10.59 -8.20
N GLU A 75 -1.38 9.45 -7.87
CA GLU A 75 -2.18 9.29 -6.63
C GLU A 75 -1.32 9.47 -5.37
N LEU A 76 -0.14 8.86 -5.34
CA LEU A 76 0.80 8.96 -4.22
C LEU A 76 1.62 10.27 -4.22
N SER A 77 1.46 11.15 -5.21
CA SER A 77 2.36 12.30 -5.43
C SER A 77 3.83 11.85 -5.43
N ALA A 78 4.10 10.72 -6.05
CA ALA A 78 5.39 10.05 -5.99
C ALA A 78 6.48 10.82 -6.74
N THR A 79 7.66 10.84 -6.17
CA THR A 79 8.89 11.34 -6.78
C THR A 79 9.91 10.20 -6.86
N GLN A 80 11.02 10.44 -7.54
CA GLN A 80 12.09 9.43 -7.59
C GLN A 80 12.52 9.01 -6.18
N GLY A 81 12.52 7.71 -5.91
CA GLY A 81 12.86 7.15 -4.60
C GLY A 81 11.67 6.97 -3.66
N THR A 82 10.43 7.28 -4.08
CA THR A 82 9.24 6.97 -3.29
C THR A 82 9.08 5.46 -3.18
N VAL A 83 8.96 4.98 -1.95
CA VAL A 83 8.65 3.58 -1.59
C VAL A 83 7.29 3.54 -0.92
N PHE A 84 6.50 2.53 -1.24
CA PHE A 84 5.16 2.35 -0.71
C PHE A 84 4.89 0.87 -0.43
N ASP A 85 4.37 0.58 0.75
CA ASP A 85 4.02 -0.78 1.16
C ASP A 85 2.53 -1.04 0.90
N LEU A 86 2.23 -2.14 0.21
CA LEU A 86 0.87 -2.62 -0.01
C LEU A 86 0.70 -3.97 0.65
N TYR A 87 -0.31 -4.08 1.49
CA TYR A 87 -0.71 -5.34 2.12
C TYR A 87 -1.95 -5.90 1.42
N ILE A 88 -1.92 -7.17 1.11
CA ILE A 88 -3.06 -7.90 0.54
C ILE A 88 -3.43 -9.01 1.52
N ASP A 89 -4.58 -8.85 2.14
CA ASP A 89 -5.13 -9.80 3.11
C ASP A 89 -6.14 -10.73 2.42
N ASN A 90 -5.78 -11.98 2.32
CA ASN A 90 -6.62 -13.04 1.78
C ASN A 90 -7.05 -14.06 2.86
N THR A 91 -7.01 -13.67 4.14
CA THR A 91 -7.38 -14.58 5.24
C THR A 91 -8.85 -14.99 5.21
N GLY A 92 -9.72 -14.15 4.66
CA GLY A 92 -11.13 -14.46 4.44
C GLY A 92 -11.43 -15.19 3.13
N GLY A 93 -10.43 -15.38 2.26
CA GLY A 93 -10.60 -16.03 0.97
C GLY A 93 -10.41 -17.54 1.04
N ALA A 94 -11.08 -18.26 0.15
CA ALA A 94 -10.95 -19.72 0.05
C ALA A 94 -10.01 -20.17 -1.08
N SER A 95 -9.42 -19.25 -1.83
CA SER A 95 -8.59 -19.55 -2.99
C SER A 95 -7.43 -18.55 -3.13
N THR A 96 -6.55 -18.82 -4.09
CA THR A 96 -5.34 -18.02 -4.31
C THR A 96 -5.66 -16.63 -4.87
N VAL A 97 -4.99 -15.61 -4.34
CA VAL A 97 -4.90 -14.29 -4.95
C VAL A 97 -3.54 -14.16 -5.63
N THR A 98 -3.56 -13.85 -6.92
CA THR A 98 -2.35 -13.57 -7.69
C THR A 98 -2.24 -12.06 -7.92
N VAL A 99 -1.07 -11.50 -7.68
CA VAL A 99 -0.78 -10.10 -7.98
C VAL A 99 -0.11 -10.02 -9.35
N ALA A 100 -0.64 -9.19 -10.22
CA ALA A 100 -0.06 -8.89 -11.53
C ALA A 100 0.25 -7.39 -11.63
N VAL A 101 1.16 -7.03 -12.52
CA VAL A 101 1.49 -5.64 -12.82
C VAL A 101 0.91 -5.22 -14.15
N ALA A 102 0.57 -3.95 -14.27
CA ALA A 102 0.17 -3.36 -15.54
C ALA A 102 1.35 -3.24 -16.51
N VAL A 103 1.07 -2.80 -17.73
CA VAL A 103 2.09 -2.54 -18.76
C VAL A 103 3.17 -1.61 -18.21
N ASN A 104 4.43 -1.95 -18.47
CA ASN A 104 5.64 -1.28 -17.95
C ASN A 104 5.86 -1.40 -16.43
N GLY A 105 5.03 -2.17 -15.72
CA GLY A 105 5.34 -2.57 -14.36
C GLY A 105 6.36 -3.71 -14.35
N ILE A 106 7.21 -3.72 -13.36
CA ILE A 106 8.15 -4.83 -13.13
C ILE A 106 7.77 -5.47 -11.81
N LEU A 107 7.42 -6.74 -11.86
CA LEU A 107 7.29 -7.57 -10.67
C LEU A 107 8.62 -8.29 -10.49
N SER A 108 9.38 -7.89 -9.49
CA SER A 108 10.57 -8.63 -9.12
C SER A 108 10.17 -9.76 -8.19
N THR A 109 10.38 -10.98 -8.68
CA THR A 109 10.34 -12.16 -7.84
C THR A 109 11.79 -12.63 -7.68
N ALA A 110 12.24 -12.81 -6.46
CA ALA A 110 13.55 -13.40 -6.24
C ALA A 110 13.60 -14.78 -6.92
N ALA A 111 14.62 -15.00 -7.75
CA ALA A 111 14.77 -16.25 -8.47
C ALA A 111 14.95 -17.49 -7.56
N ALA A 112 15.11 -17.27 -6.28
CA ALA A 112 15.28 -18.28 -5.23
C ALA A 112 14.26 -18.12 -4.11
N ASP A 113 13.08 -17.55 -4.39
CA ASP A 113 12.05 -17.43 -3.38
C ASP A 113 11.51 -18.81 -3.03
N THR A 114 11.99 -19.34 -1.93
CA THR A 114 11.37 -20.48 -1.24
C THR A 114 10.15 -19.96 -0.50
N ALA A 115 9.06 -20.70 -0.54
CA ALA A 115 7.83 -20.35 0.15
C ALA A 115 8.11 -19.77 1.55
N GLY A 116 7.77 -18.49 1.76
CA GLY A 116 7.95 -17.77 3.03
C GLY A 116 9.10 -16.76 3.05
N SER A 117 9.84 -16.52 1.97
CA SER A 117 10.80 -15.44 1.90
C SER A 117 10.26 -14.23 1.14
N PHE A 118 10.61 -13.04 1.59
CA PHE A 118 10.37 -11.82 0.82
C PHE A 118 11.39 -11.74 -0.30
N GLY A 119 10.92 -11.55 -1.53
CA GLY A 119 11.80 -11.24 -2.63
C GLY A 119 12.55 -9.94 -2.35
N ASP A 120 13.88 -10.03 -2.30
CA ASP A 120 14.73 -8.86 -2.22
C ASP A 120 14.97 -8.30 -3.62
N LEU A 121 14.87 -7.00 -3.76
CA LEU A 121 15.03 -6.30 -5.03
C LEU A 121 16.49 -5.98 -5.32
#